data_4362d955a56f88871a317035f228d79e
#
_entry.id   4362d955a56f88871a317035f228d79e
#
_cell.length_a   1.000
_cell.length_b   1.000
_cell.length_c   1.000
_cell.angle_alpha   90.00
_cell.angle_beta   90.00
_cell.angle_gamma   90.00
#
_symmetry.space_group_name_H-M   'P 1'
#
loop_
_entity.id
_entity.type
_entity.pdbx_description
1 polymer ?
#
loop_
_entity_poly.entity_id
_entity_poly.type
_entity_poly.pdbx_seq_one_letter_code
_entity_poly.pdbx_strand_id
1 'polypeptide(L)'
;MLSEIMGDYPRIKVIEILITHPWSEYTKKDLSEASGISRRTLYTLLDELETYQIIKPTRKIGSAQLYKLNRESKTTKALMTFQKELAEIEIEKQIQGKNSIITGESPVTSKLK
;
A
#
# COMPACT_ATOMS: atom_id res chain seq x y z
N MET A 1 -4.12 -2.74 4.59
CA MET A 1 -3.69 -4.10 4.38
C MET A 1 -2.21 -4.29 4.53
N LEU A 2 -1.42 -3.57 3.78
CA LEU A 2 0.00 -3.71 3.85
C LEU A 2 0.55 -3.32 5.21
N SER A 3 0.08 -2.24 5.79
CA SER A 3 0.59 -1.79 7.07
C SER A 3 0.22 -2.74 8.21
N GLU A 4 -0.81 -3.53 8.02
CA GLU A 4 -1.18 -4.51 9.04
C GLU A 4 -0.17 -5.64 9.13
N ILE A 5 0.46 -5.97 8.02
CA ILE A 5 1.44 -7.02 7.98
C ILE A 5 2.85 -6.49 8.21
N MET A 6 3.18 -5.36 7.60
CA MET A 6 4.55 -4.87 7.60
C MET A 6 4.83 -3.80 8.64
N GLY A 7 3.82 -3.34 9.33
CA GLY A 7 3.99 -2.32 10.34
C GLY A 7 3.59 -0.96 9.83
N ASP A 8 3.35 -0.06 10.79
CA ASP A 8 2.79 1.23 10.47
C ASP A 8 3.92 2.25 10.32
N TYR A 9 4.89 1.95 9.52
CA TYR A 9 6.03 2.81 9.30
C TYR A 9 5.75 3.80 8.16
N PRO A 10 6.41 4.95 8.17
CA PRO A 10 6.16 5.97 7.15
C PRO A 10 6.26 5.44 5.73
N ARG A 11 7.27 4.65 5.46
CA ARG A 11 7.49 4.12 4.12
C ARG A 11 6.33 3.23 3.69
N ILE A 12 5.86 2.41 4.62
CA ILE A 12 4.76 1.48 4.34
C ILE A 12 3.46 2.24 4.13
N LYS A 13 3.24 3.29 4.91
CA LYS A 13 2.02 4.10 4.74
C LYS A 13 1.95 4.72 3.37
N VAL A 14 3.06 5.26 2.89
CA VAL A 14 3.09 5.89 1.58
C VAL A 14 2.88 4.85 0.48
N ILE A 15 3.56 3.70 0.58
CA ILE A 15 3.40 2.65 -0.40
C ILE A 15 1.95 2.18 -0.43
N GLU A 16 1.34 2.03 0.72
CA GLU A 16 -0.04 1.57 0.80
C GLU A 16 -1.00 2.54 0.11
N ILE A 17 -0.81 3.84 0.31
CA ILE A 17 -1.63 4.84 -0.36
C ILE A 17 -1.47 4.72 -1.87
N LEU A 18 -0.24 4.57 -2.32
CA LEU A 18 0.02 4.53 -3.76
C LEU A 18 -0.60 3.30 -4.41
N ILE A 19 -0.49 2.13 -3.80
CA ILE A 19 -1.02 0.93 -4.42
C ILE A 19 -2.53 0.79 -4.25
N THR A 20 -3.11 1.47 -3.26
CA THR A 20 -4.55 1.46 -3.09
C THR A 20 -5.21 2.33 -4.17
N HIS A 21 -4.53 3.40 -4.58
CA HIS A 21 -5.05 4.29 -5.60
C HIS A 21 -4.03 4.40 -6.75
N PRO A 22 -3.86 3.34 -7.53
CA PRO A 22 -2.72 3.24 -8.45
C PRO A 22 -2.75 4.20 -9.63
N TRP A 23 -3.87 4.85 -9.87
CA TRP A 23 -3.98 5.79 -10.99
C TRP A 23 -3.86 7.25 -10.58
N SER A 24 -3.77 7.53 -9.29
CA SER A 24 -3.78 8.90 -8.81
C SER A 24 -2.42 9.56 -8.90
N GLU A 25 -2.43 10.88 -9.06
CA GLU A 25 -1.21 11.68 -9.03
C GLU A 25 -1.21 12.49 -7.75
N TYR A 26 -0.04 12.68 -7.20
CA TYR A 26 0.08 13.37 -5.91
C TYR A 26 1.23 14.37 -5.94
N THR A 27 1.04 15.52 -5.30
CA THR A 27 2.16 16.38 -4.97
C THR A 27 2.73 15.86 -3.65
N LYS A 28 3.90 16.37 -3.25
CA LYS A 28 4.47 16.01 -1.95
C LYS A 28 3.53 16.44 -0.83
N LYS A 29 2.85 17.57 -1.01
CA LYS A 29 1.90 18.04 -0.03
C LYS A 29 0.75 17.05 0.10
N ASP A 30 0.23 16.58 -1.02
CA ASP A 30 -0.87 15.62 -1.00
C ASP A 30 -0.49 14.35 -0.27
N LEU A 31 0.70 13.82 -0.54
CA LEU A 31 1.15 12.60 0.11
C LEU A 31 1.40 12.80 1.59
N SER A 32 1.94 13.97 1.95
CA SER A 32 2.16 14.29 3.35
C SER A 32 0.85 14.33 4.10
N GLU A 33 -0.16 14.95 3.52
CA GLU A 33 -1.47 15.06 4.17
C GLU A 33 -2.16 13.71 4.23
N ALA A 34 -2.12 12.94 3.17
CA ALA A 34 -2.79 11.65 3.13
C ALA A 34 -2.14 10.65 4.09
N SER A 35 -0.84 10.72 4.27
CA SER A 35 -0.14 9.74 5.08
C SER A 35 0.07 10.19 6.53
N GLY A 36 -0.07 11.48 6.79
CA GLY A 36 0.23 12.02 8.10
C GLY A 36 1.73 12.13 8.37
N ILE A 37 2.56 12.05 7.34
CA ILE A 37 4.00 12.09 7.48
C ILE A 37 4.49 13.49 7.15
N SER A 38 5.48 13.98 7.90
CA SER A 38 6.01 15.32 7.67
C SER A 38 6.64 15.40 6.28
N ARG A 39 6.66 16.58 5.70
CA ARG A 39 7.26 16.76 4.38
C ARG A 39 8.73 16.40 4.38
N ARG A 40 9.41 16.69 5.48
CA ARG A 40 10.82 16.41 5.58
C ARG A 40 11.10 14.91 5.45
N THR A 41 10.37 14.10 6.20
CA THR A 41 10.51 12.64 6.14
C THR A 41 10.11 12.16 4.76
N LEU A 42 9.05 12.73 4.21
CA LEU A 42 8.56 12.32 2.92
C LEU A 42 9.58 12.58 1.80
N TYR A 43 10.30 13.69 1.85
CA TYR A 43 11.27 14.00 0.82
C TYR A 43 12.32 12.90 0.71
N THR A 44 12.84 12.44 1.84
CA THR A 44 13.81 11.37 1.86
C THR A 44 13.21 10.08 1.34
N LEU A 45 11.97 9.81 1.77
CA LEU A 45 11.32 8.61 1.36
C LEU A 45 11.08 8.58 -0.12
N LEU A 46 10.63 9.65 -0.70
CA LEU A 46 10.30 9.68 -2.13
C LEU A 46 11.52 9.41 -3.00
N ASP A 47 12.67 9.92 -2.59
CA ASP A 47 13.89 9.66 -3.33
C ASP A 47 14.18 8.16 -3.34
N GLU A 48 13.98 7.48 -2.23
CA GLU A 48 14.20 6.06 -2.13
C GLU A 48 13.20 5.29 -2.97
N LEU A 49 11.95 5.68 -2.90
CA LEU A 49 10.92 4.99 -3.67
C LEU A 49 11.12 5.17 -5.16
N GLU A 50 11.64 6.31 -5.55
CA GLU A 50 11.94 6.55 -6.95
C GLU A 50 13.13 5.69 -7.39
N THR A 51 14.14 5.56 -6.53
CA THR A 51 15.30 4.72 -6.82
C THR A 51 14.89 3.26 -7.05
N TYR A 52 13.94 2.78 -6.28
CA TYR A 52 13.47 1.40 -6.44
C TYR A 52 12.34 1.27 -7.45
N GLN A 53 12.07 2.36 -8.17
CA GLN A 53 11.12 2.37 -9.27
C GLN A 53 9.68 2.12 -8.85
N ILE A 54 9.36 2.50 -7.62
CA ILE A 54 8.00 2.36 -7.12
C ILE A 54 7.17 3.56 -7.51
N ILE A 55 7.77 4.77 -7.53
CA ILE A 55 7.07 5.95 -7.98
C ILE A 55 7.86 6.61 -9.09
N LYS A 56 7.20 7.47 -9.81
CA LYS A 56 7.87 8.27 -10.84
C LYS A 56 7.24 9.65 -10.90
N PRO A 57 8.02 10.67 -11.27
CA PRO A 57 7.46 11.98 -11.47
C PRO A 57 6.66 11.98 -12.77
N THR A 58 5.59 12.76 -12.83
CA THR A 58 4.78 12.80 -14.03
C THR A 58 4.82 14.18 -14.69
N ARG A 59 4.23 15.18 -14.07
CA ARG A 59 4.16 16.50 -14.69
C ARG A 59 4.22 17.55 -13.61
N LYS A 60 4.36 18.79 -14.00
CA LYS A 60 4.36 19.88 -13.06
C LYS A 60 3.12 20.71 -13.28
N ILE A 61 2.57 21.21 -12.18
CA ILE A 61 1.50 22.19 -12.25
C ILE A 61 2.06 23.36 -11.48
N GLY A 62 2.39 24.44 -12.21
CA GLY A 62 3.12 25.54 -11.62
C GLY A 62 4.48 25.06 -11.18
N SER A 63 4.84 25.27 -9.94
CA SER A 63 6.12 24.78 -9.42
C SER A 63 5.98 23.42 -8.72
N ALA A 64 4.79 22.88 -8.68
CA ALA A 64 4.56 21.61 -7.96
C ALA A 64 4.78 20.42 -8.87
N GLN A 65 5.67 19.54 -8.47
CA GLN A 65 5.92 18.29 -9.20
C GLN A 65 4.90 17.25 -8.73
N LEU A 66 4.27 16.56 -9.69
CA LEU A 66 3.35 15.48 -9.36
C LEU A 66 4.06 14.15 -9.52
N TYR A 67 3.63 13.19 -8.74
CA TYR A 67 4.20 11.85 -8.73
C TYR A 67 3.08 10.83 -8.78
N LYS A 68 3.36 9.66 -9.32
CA LYS A 68 2.38 8.59 -9.29
C LYS A 68 3.10 7.25 -9.18
N LEU A 69 2.34 6.22 -8.89
CA LEU A 69 2.86 4.86 -8.81
C LEU A 69 3.42 4.49 -10.18
N ASN A 70 4.61 3.92 -10.20
CA ASN A 70 5.21 3.47 -11.45
C ASN A 70 4.73 2.06 -11.74
N ARG A 71 3.60 1.95 -12.40
CA ARG A 71 2.94 0.66 -12.59
C ARG A 71 3.64 -0.26 -13.56
N GLU A 72 4.57 0.26 -14.33
CA GLU A 72 5.32 -0.55 -15.28
C GLU A 72 6.50 -1.28 -14.65
N SER A 73 6.93 -0.88 -13.46
CA SER A 73 8.11 -1.49 -12.88
C SER A 73 7.80 -2.85 -12.29
N LYS A 74 8.78 -3.73 -12.33
CA LYS A 74 8.61 -5.06 -11.77
C LYS A 74 8.42 -5.01 -10.26
N THR A 75 9.09 -4.06 -9.60
CA THR A 75 8.96 -3.88 -8.16
C THR A 75 7.53 -3.55 -7.79
N THR A 76 6.93 -2.60 -8.51
CA THR A 76 5.55 -2.22 -8.25
C THR A 76 4.60 -3.36 -8.52
N LYS A 77 4.83 -4.09 -9.62
CA LYS A 77 3.96 -5.22 -9.95
C LYS A 77 4.01 -6.28 -8.86
N ALA A 78 5.19 -6.52 -8.31
CA ALA A 78 5.34 -7.48 -7.22
C ALA A 78 4.60 -7.01 -5.96
N LEU A 79 4.68 -5.71 -5.65
CA LEU A 79 3.97 -5.17 -4.52
C LEU A 79 2.47 -5.28 -4.69
N MET A 80 1.98 -5.00 -5.88
CA MET A 80 0.55 -5.07 -6.14
C MET A 80 0.05 -6.51 -6.08
N THR A 81 0.85 -7.46 -6.53
CA THR A 81 0.51 -8.87 -6.41
C THR A 81 0.47 -9.28 -4.94
N PHE A 82 1.44 -8.83 -4.16
CA PHE A 82 1.48 -9.13 -2.74
C PHE A 82 0.23 -8.57 -2.05
N GLN A 83 -0.14 -7.34 -2.35
CA GLN A 83 -1.32 -6.72 -1.78
C GLN A 83 -2.58 -7.50 -2.16
N LYS A 84 -2.66 -7.94 -3.41
CA LYS A 84 -3.81 -8.69 -3.88
C LYS A 84 -3.93 -10.01 -3.12
N GLU A 85 -2.81 -10.70 -2.92
CA GLU A 85 -2.82 -11.95 -2.19
C GLU A 85 -3.25 -11.75 -0.74
N LEU A 86 -2.81 -10.68 -0.11
CA LEU A 86 -3.23 -10.38 1.25
C LEU A 86 -4.73 -10.12 1.30
N ALA A 87 -5.25 -9.40 0.32
CA ALA A 87 -6.67 -9.10 0.28
C ALA A 87 -7.50 -10.36 0.11
N GLU A 88 -7.02 -11.30 -0.70
CA GLU A 88 -7.72 -12.55 -0.91
C GLU A 88 -7.77 -13.39 0.37
N ILE A 89 -6.68 -13.42 1.10
CA ILE A 89 -6.64 -14.14 2.36
C ILE A 89 -7.60 -13.49 3.35
N GLU A 90 -7.64 -12.18 3.39
CA GLU A 90 -8.52 -11.48 4.31
C GLU A 90 -9.99 -11.77 4.00
N ILE A 91 -10.33 -11.81 2.73
CA ILE A 91 -11.69 -12.13 2.32
C ILE A 91 -12.04 -13.55 2.73
N GLU A 92 -11.13 -14.50 2.53
CA GLU A 92 -11.37 -15.88 2.92
C GLU A 92 -11.57 -16.01 4.42
N LYS A 93 -10.81 -15.26 5.20
CA LYS A 93 -10.96 -15.31 6.63
C LYS A 93 -12.35 -14.83 7.05
N GLN A 94 -12.83 -13.79 6.42
CA GLN A 94 -14.14 -13.26 6.74
C GLN A 94 -15.24 -14.24 6.38
N ILE A 95 -15.11 -14.91 5.25
CA ILE A 95 -16.09 -15.89 4.84
C ILE A 95 -16.07 -17.07 5.81
N GLN A 96 -14.89 -17.55 6.17
CA GLN A 96 -14.79 -18.65 7.10
C GLN A 96 -15.30 -18.26 8.47
N GLY A 97 -15.06 -17.05 8.89
CA GLY A 97 -15.59 -16.57 10.14
C GLY A 97 -17.09 -16.64 10.17
N LYS A 98 -17.74 -16.25 9.06
CA LYS A 98 -19.18 -16.30 9.00
C LYS A 98 -19.63 -17.74 9.01
N ASN A 99 -18.98 -18.60 8.27
CA ASN A 99 -19.34 -19.98 8.21
C ASN A 99 -19.17 -20.60 9.59
N SER A 100 -18.14 -20.22 10.29
CA SER A 100 -17.87 -20.75 11.58
C SER A 100 -18.97 -20.36 12.54
N ILE A 101 -19.46 -19.17 12.48
CA ILE A 101 -20.54 -18.73 13.31
C ILE A 101 -21.76 -19.54 13.03
N ILE A 102 -22.05 -19.79 11.78
CA ILE A 102 -23.22 -20.53 11.41
C ILE A 102 -23.11 -21.99 11.82
N THR A 103 -21.97 -22.59 11.62
CA THR A 103 -21.79 -24.00 11.91
C THR A 103 -21.35 -24.28 13.32
N GLY A 104 -20.86 -23.27 13.97
CA GLY A 104 -20.36 -23.49 15.32
C GLY A 104 -18.97 -24.04 15.38
N GLU A 105 -18.27 -24.11 14.29
CA GLU A 105 -16.95 -24.64 14.29
C GLU A 105 -15.90 -23.60 14.27
N SER A 106 -14.79 -23.90 14.83
CA SER A 106 -13.68 -22.97 14.83
C SER A 106 -12.71 -23.35 13.77
N PRO A 107 -12.57 -22.57 12.80
CA PRO A 107 -11.79 -22.97 11.69
C PRO A 107 -10.37 -22.86 11.88
N VAL A 108 -9.98 -22.16 12.75
CA VAL A 108 -8.75 -22.01 12.79
C VAL A 108 -7.83 -22.67 13.29
N THR A 109 -8.14 -23.02 14.22
CA THR A 109 -7.23 -23.60 14.88
C THR A 109 -6.26 -24.15 14.17
N SER A 110 -6.53 -24.75 13.41
CA SER A 110 -5.64 -25.54 12.96
C SER A 110 -4.65 -24.97 12.23
N LYS A 111 -4.87 -24.19 11.63
CA LYS A 111 -4.05 -23.87 10.74
C LYS A 111 -2.95 -23.26 11.10
N LEU A 112 -2.95 -22.68 11.79
CA LEU A 112 -1.92 -22.02 12.08
C LEU A 112 -0.79 -22.55 12.29
N LYS A 113 -0.58 -23.24 12.41
CA LYS A 113 0.44 -23.70 12.69
C LYS A 113 1.10 -23.88 11.99
#